data_61a99829bfaffda7fe668a849869cad2
#
_entry.id   61a99829bfaffda7fe668a849869cad2
#
_cell.length_a   1.000
_cell.length_b   1.000
_cell.length_c   1.000
_cell.angle_alpha   90.00
_cell.angle_beta   90.00
_cell.angle_gamma   90.00
#
_symmetry.space_group_name_H-M   'P 1'
#
loop_
_entity.id
_entity.type
_entity.pdbx_description
1 polymer ?
#
loop_
_entity_poly.entity_id
_entity_poly.type
_entity_poly.pdbx_seq_one_letter_code
_entity_poly.pdbx_strand_id
1 'polypeptide(L)'
;MEQAVITLKDGCQPMGDVPPAKDCVQSVTREQFEKLTNALQPDMTAESKRSFATNYGRMLVFSDAAHALHLENDPNVQLILQFVTEQVLADVVKRHYAEQYAHPSDQQVQAYYTQNNAKYREATLQRVIVPRIPDGADKTRPSDADQMAAAEKIRQKWIAGEDPAKLQGAAYEAAGVTGAGNPEVSLGARRPGSLPVNQEPVFQLKAGEVSPVYADQAAFYIYKVVSVREIPVSEVSDQISKTLQQQQLQDKLEGIGKSATPVLNDAYFGPAPGPNAPPAGSRPGAGGPAQPGNPPK
;
A
#
# COMPACT_ATOMS: atom_id res chain seq x y z
N MET A 1 -4.54 34.65 -33.25
CA MET A 1 -4.72 35.15 -31.86
C MET A 1 -4.94 33.93 -30.99
N GLU A 2 -4.06 33.68 -30.03
CA GLU A 2 -4.21 32.57 -29.08
C GLU A 2 -5.47 32.79 -28.24
N GLN A 3 -6.30 31.76 -28.14
CA GLN A 3 -7.57 31.81 -27.41
C GLN A 3 -7.28 31.85 -25.91
N ALA A 4 -7.71 32.94 -25.24
CA ALA A 4 -7.68 33.02 -23.78
C ALA A 4 -8.69 32.04 -23.16
N VAL A 5 -8.26 31.27 -22.15
CA VAL A 5 -9.11 30.33 -21.41
C VAL A 5 -9.39 30.79 -19.98
N ILE A 6 -8.54 31.66 -19.42
CA ILE A 6 -8.80 32.39 -18.17
C ILE A 6 -8.61 33.84 -18.47
N THR A 7 -9.56 34.68 -18.06
CA THR A 7 -9.50 36.12 -18.21
C THR A 7 -9.86 36.76 -16.88
N LEU A 8 -8.93 37.52 -16.31
CA LEU A 8 -9.12 38.31 -15.11
C LEU A 8 -9.38 39.74 -15.54
N LYS A 9 -10.62 40.21 -15.36
CA LYS A 9 -11.04 41.58 -15.60
C LYS A 9 -10.77 42.36 -14.33
N ASP A 10 -10.29 43.58 -14.47
CA ASP A 10 -9.93 44.49 -13.38
C ASP A 10 -8.89 43.89 -12.38
N GLY A 11 -8.11 42.91 -12.86
CA GLY A 11 -7.16 42.14 -12.05
C GLY A 11 -5.84 42.83 -11.76
N CYS A 12 -5.56 43.99 -12.31
CA CYS A 12 -4.33 44.71 -12.05
C CYS A 12 -4.40 45.50 -10.76
N GLN A 13 -3.56 45.14 -9.81
CA GLN A 13 -3.40 45.91 -8.57
C GLN A 13 -2.67 47.23 -8.84
N PRO A 14 -2.99 48.33 -8.09
CA PRO A 14 -2.25 49.58 -8.20
C PRO A 14 -0.78 49.33 -7.82
N MET A 15 0.15 49.81 -8.65
CA MET A 15 1.58 49.85 -8.32
C MET A 15 1.86 51.10 -7.48
N GLY A 16 1.86 50.96 -6.16
CA GLY A 16 2.02 52.09 -5.24
C GLY A 16 0.86 53.11 -5.38
N ASP A 17 1.20 54.38 -5.52
CA ASP A 17 0.22 55.47 -5.68
C ASP A 17 -0.35 55.60 -7.11
N VAL A 18 0.05 54.74 -8.05
CA VAL A 18 -0.47 54.76 -9.42
C VAL A 18 -1.75 53.90 -9.50
N PRO A 19 -2.90 54.55 -9.83
CA PRO A 19 -4.13 53.78 -9.98
C PRO A 19 -4.01 52.74 -11.10
N PRO A 20 -4.68 51.57 -10.98
CA PRO A 20 -4.66 50.58 -12.05
C PRO A 20 -5.19 51.17 -13.35
N ALA A 21 -4.60 50.76 -14.47
CA ALA A 21 -5.10 51.17 -15.78
C ALA A 21 -6.57 50.76 -15.92
N LYS A 22 -7.41 51.68 -16.36
CA LYS A 22 -8.80 51.35 -16.73
C LYS A 22 -8.75 50.26 -17.80
N ASP A 23 -9.53 49.19 -17.61
CA ASP A 23 -9.59 48.03 -18.52
C ASP A 23 -8.34 47.10 -18.52
N CYS A 24 -7.66 47.01 -17.39
CA CYS A 24 -6.57 46.01 -17.27
C CYS A 24 -7.12 44.59 -17.32
N VAL A 25 -6.67 43.83 -18.31
CA VAL A 25 -7.05 42.43 -18.51
C VAL A 25 -5.83 41.57 -18.51
N GLN A 26 -5.74 40.68 -17.56
CA GLN A 26 -4.76 39.58 -17.56
C GLN A 26 -5.40 38.31 -18.14
N SER A 27 -4.72 37.64 -19.02
CA SER A 27 -5.25 36.39 -19.61
C SER A 27 -4.22 35.28 -19.63
N VAL A 28 -4.73 34.08 -19.44
CA VAL A 28 -3.96 32.82 -19.64
C VAL A 28 -4.46 32.19 -20.93
N THR A 29 -3.54 32.00 -21.88
CA THR A 29 -3.88 31.36 -23.15
C THR A 29 -4.13 29.87 -22.97
N ARG A 30 -4.82 29.26 -23.94
CA ARG A 30 -5.03 27.81 -23.96
C ARG A 30 -3.72 27.04 -23.92
N GLU A 31 -2.72 27.47 -24.68
CA GLU A 31 -1.42 26.81 -24.73
C GLU A 31 -0.71 26.85 -23.36
N GLN A 32 -0.68 28.01 -22.71
CA GLN A 32 -0.09 28.15 -21.37
C GLN A 32 -0.81 27.27 -20.35
N PHE A 33 -2.15 27.26 -20.39
CA PHE A 33 -2.97 26.47 -19.47
C PHE A 33 -2.77 24.96 -19.67
N GLU A 34 -2.79 24.49 -20.93
CA GLU A 34 -2.55 23.06 -21.23
C GLU A 34 -1.14 22.62 -20.86
N LYS A 35 -0.12 23.43 -21.14
CA LYS A 35 1.27 23.16 -20.69
C LYS A 35 1.35 23.02 -19.17
N LEU A 36 0.71 23.94 -18.44
CA LEU A 36 0.72 23.92 -16.97
C LEU A 36 -0.01 22.69 -16.42
N THR A 37 -1.23 22.41 -16.92
CA THR A 37 -2.01 21.26 -16.45
C THR A 37 -1.33 19.93 -16.76
N ASN A 38 -0.72 19.79 -17.95
CA ASN A 38 0.02 18.60 -18.31
C ASN A 38 1.31 18.42 -17.46
N ALA A 39 1.97 19.51 -17.08
CA ALA A 39 3.14 19.44 -16.20
C ALA A 39 2.76 19.06 -14.76
N LEU A 40 1.60 19.49 -14.27
CA LEU A 40 1.12 19.19 -12.92
C LEU A 40 0.49 17.81 -12.83
N GLN A 41 -0.42 17.51 -13.75
CA GLN A 41 -1.14 16.24 -13.81
C GLN A 41 -1.53 15.95 -15.27
N PRO A 42 -0.82 15.06 -15.96
CA PRO A 42 -1.25 14.53 -17.26
C PRO A 42 -2.66 13.92 -17.15
N ASP A 43 -3.42 13.96 -18.23
CA ASP A 43 -4.76 13.35 -18.34
C ASP A 43 -5.83 13.92 -17.38
N MET A 44 -5.68 15.18 -16.96
CA MET A 44 -6.69 15.88 -16.17
C MET A 44 -8.02 15.96 -16.91
N THR A 45 -9.13 15.52 -16.27
CA THR A 45 -10.46 15.57 -16.88
C THR A 45 -10.92 17.01 -17.12
N ALA A 46 -11.87 17.22 -18.03
CA ALA A 46 -12.43 18.55 -18.31
C ALA A 46 -13.02 19.24 -17.07
N GLU A 47 -13.66 18.48 -16.18
CA GLU A 47 -14.19 18.98 -14.91
C GLU A 47 -13.06 19.41 -13.96
N SER A 48 -12.03 18.60 -13.82
CA SER A 48 -10.84 18.91 -13.02
C SER A 48 -10.11 20.13 -13.57
N LYS A 49 -9.95 20.25 -14.89
CA LYS A 49 -9.38 21.43 -15.54
C LYS A 49 -10.18 22.69 -15.24
N ARG A 50 -11.52 22.61 -15.23
CA ARG A 50 -12.37 23.74 -14.89
C ARG A 50 -12.22 24.18 -13.44
N SER A 51 -12.22 23.23 -12.51
CA SER A 51 -11.97 23.49 -11.08
C SER A 51 -10.60 24.11 -10.85
N PHE A 52 -9.57 23.53 -11.48
CA PHE A 52 -8.20 24.05 -11.44
C PHE A 52 -8.14 25.48 -12.00
N ALA A 53 -8.74 25.76 -13.17
CA ALA A 53 -8.75 27.08 -13.77
C ALA A 53 -9.34 28.15 -12.84
N THR A 54 -10.42 27.82 -12.12
CA THR A 54 -11.06 28.71 -11.13
C THR A 54 -10.12 29.04 -9.99
N ASN A 55 -9.45 28.01 -9.42
CA ASN A 55 -8.51 28.18 -8.31
C ASN A 55 -7.23 28.90 -8.76
N TYR A 56 -6.73 28.57 -9.95
CA TYR A 56 -5.55 29.20 -10.53
C TYR A 56 -5.78 30.67 -10.81
N GLY A 57 -6.98 31.04 -11.34
CA GLY A 57 -7.35 32.44 -11.54
C GLY A 57 -7.34 33.24 -10.22
N ARG A 58 -7.88 32.67 -9.13
CA ARG A 58 -7.84 33.32 -7.80
C ARG A 58 -6.40 33.45 -7.30
N MET A 59 -5.57 32.41 -7.48
CA MET A 59 -4.15 32.43 -7.09
C MET A 59 -3.39 33.54 -7.79
N LEU A 60 -3.63 33.75 -9.09
CA LEU A 60 -3.02 34.83 -9.85
C LEU A 60 -3.34 36.21 -9.27
N VAL A 61 -4.62 36.48 -8.89
CA VAL A 61 -5.01 37.75 -8.26
C VAL A 61 -4.25 38.00 -6.95
N PHE A 62 -4.10 36.99 -6.08
CA PHE A 62 -3.34 37.15 -4.85
C PHE A 62 -1.83 37.29 -5.12
N SER A 63 -1.30 36.57 -6.12
CA SER A 63 0.09 36.68 -6.53
C SER A 63 0.41 38.08 -7.05
N ASP A 64 -0.47 38.65 -7.87
CA ASP A 64 -0.29 40.02 -8.37
C ASP A 64 -0.32 41.05 -7.22
N ALA A 65 -1.20 40.89 -6.24
CA ALA A 65 -1.20 41.72 -5.05
C ALA A 65 0.10 41.60 -4.24
N ALA A 66 0.66 40.39 -4.13
CA ALA A 66 1.94 40.17 -3.45
C ALA A 66 3.10 40.86 -4.19
N HIS A 67 3.14 40.80 -5.52
CA HIS A 67 4.11 41.51 -6.35
C HIS A 67 3.98 43.02 -6.23
N ALA A 68 2.76 43.56 -6.20
CA ALA A 68 2.52 44.99 -5.99
C ALA A 68 3.04 45.48 -4.64
N LEU A 69 3.06 44.63 -3.64
CA LEU A 69 3.62 44.88 -2.29
C LEU A 69 5.10 44.52 -2.19
N HIS A 70 5.74 44.03 -3.25
CA HIS A 70 7.12 43.55 -3.29
C HIS A 70 7.45 42.47 -2.26
N LEU A 71 6.44 41.64 -1.88
CA LEU A 71 6.61 40.59 -0.87
C LEU A 71 7.55 39.46 -1.31
N GLU A 72 7.76 39.28 -2.60
CA GLU A 72 8.76 38.38 -3.15
C GLU A 72 10.19 38.71 -2.74
N ASN A 73 10.44 39.98 -2.31
CA ASN A 73 11.75 40.44 -1.85
C ASN A 73 11.94 40.25 -0.32
N ASP A 74 10.89 39.85 0.41
CA ASP A 74 11.02 39.55 1.82
C ASP A 74 11.92 38.33 2.04
N PRO A 75 12.95 38.40 2.91
CA PRO A 75 13.86 37.27 3.15
C PRO A 75 13.18 35.97 3.59
N ASN A 76 12.10 36.04 4.36
CA ASN A 76 11.36 34.85 4.78
C ASN A 76 10.58 34.23 3.60
N VAL A 77 10.03 35.07 2.74
CA VAL A 77 9.36 34.60 1.51
C VAL A 77 10.36 33.91 0.58
N GLN A 78 11.57 34.47 0.43
CA GLN A 78 12.65 33.84 -0.35
C GLN A 78 13.04 32.47 0.20
N LEU A 79 13.14 32.31 1.53
CA LEU A 79 13.41 30.99 2.16
C LEU A 79 12.28 29.98 1.90
N ILE A 80 11.01 30.44 1.96
CA ILE A 80 9.85 29.59 1.66
C ILE A 80 9.87 29.16 0.18
N LEU A 81 10.14 30.08 -0.73
CA LEU A 81 10.22 29.78 -2.18
C LEU A 81 11.34 28.78 -2.48
N GLN A 82 12.51 28.94 -1.83
CA GLN A 82 13.60 27.98 -1.93
C GLN A 82 13.15 26.59 -1.44
N PHE A 83 12.54 26.49 -0.27
CA PHE A 83 12.03 25.22 0.27
C PHE A 83 11.03 24.54 -0.67
N VAL A 84 10.05 25.30 -1.20
CA VAL A 84 9.06 24.80 -2.15
C VAL A 84 9.73 24.30 -3.44
N THR A 85 10.77 25.01 -3.90
CA THR A 85 11.55 24.59 -5.08
C THR A 85 12.21 23.22 -4.84
N GLU A 86 12.88 23.02 -3.70
CA GLU A 86 13.50 21.73 -3.34
C GLU A 86 12.44 20.62 -3.23
N GLN A 87 11.27 20.92 -2.65
CA GLN A 87 10.18 19.96 -2.57
C GLN A 87 9.69 19.53 -3.96
N VAL A 88 9.48 20.48 -4.87
CA VAL A 88 9.06 20.21 -6.26
C VAL A 88 10.11 19.37 -6.97
N LEU A 89 11.42 19.71 -6.84
CA LEU A 89 12.50 18.96 -7.46
C LEU A 89 12.58 17.52 -6.94
N ALA A 90 12.40 17.32 -5.63
CA ALA A 90 12.35 15.97 -5.05
C ALA A 90 11.17 15.12 -5.60
N ASP A 91 10.01 15.74 -5.82
CA ASP A 91 8.86 15.04 -6.41
C ASP A 91 9.03 14.80 -7.92
N VAL A 92 9.70 15.68 -8.63
CA VAL A 92 10.05 15.48 -10.06
C VAL A 92 10.97 14.27 -10.23
N VAL A 93 11.95 14.08 -9.34
CA VAL A 93 12.85 12.91 -9.36
C VAL A 93 12.04 11.61 -9.17
N LYS A 94 11.11 11.58 -8.25
CA LYS A 94 10.24 10.40 -8.02
C LYS A 94 9.42 10.07 -9.28
N ARG A 95 8.79 11.06 -9.89
CA ARG A 95 8.01 10.89 -11.13
C ARG A 95 8.89 10.42 -12.29
N HIS A 96 10.06 11.01 -12.47
CA HIS A 96 10.99 10.62 -13.52
C HIS A 96 11.34 9.12 -13.45
N TYR A 97 11.67 8.60 -12.26
CA TYR A 97 11.95 7.18 -12.11
C TYR A 97 10.70 6.30 -12.18
N ALA A 98 9.55 6.79 -11.73
CA ALA A 98 8.30 6.08 -11.91
C ALA A 98 7.96 5.87 -13.40
N GLU A 99 8.16 6.89 -14.24
CA GLU A 99 8.00 6.80 -15.69
C GLU A 99 9.05 5.89 -16.33
N GLN A 100 10.32 6.01 -15.93
CA GLN A 100 11.40 5.17 -16.44
C GLN A 100 11.15 3.67 -16.21
N TYR A 101 10.57 3.31 -15.08
CA TYR A 101 10.28 1.92 -14.70
C TYR A 101 8.84 1.50 -14.94
N ALA A 102 8.02 2.35 -15.57
CA ALA A 102 6.60 2.07 -15.82
C ALA A 102 6.37 0.82 -16.68
N HIS A 103 7.31 0.48 -17.56
CA HIS A 103 7.17 -0.59 -18.54
C HIS A 103 8.37 -1.54 -18.50
N PRO A 104 8.42 -2.50 -17.55
CA PRO A 104 9.43 -3.56 -17.60
C PRO A 104 9.36 -4.32 -18.93
N SER A 105 10.52 -4.67 -19.48
CA SER A 105 10.57 -5.43 -20.74
C SER A 105 10.12 -6.88 -20.54
N ASP A 106 9.67 -7.54 -21.62
CA ASP A 106 9.30 -8.96 -21.60
C ASP A 106 10.46 -9.84 -21.13
N GLN A 107 11.70 -9.47 -21.44
CA GLN A 107 12.88 -10.17 -20.96
C GLN A 107 13.02 -10.08 -19.42
N GLN A 108 12.75 -8.93 -18.82
CA GLN A 108 12.76 -8.74 -17.37
C GLN A 108 11.63 -9.55 -16.72
N VAL A 109 10.44 -9.54 -17.31
CA VAL A 109 9.29 -10.33 -16.84
C VAL A 109 9.62 -11.81 -16.87
N GLN A 110 10.18 -12.32 -17.98
CA GLN A 110 10.56 -13.71 -18.13
C GLN A 110 11.69 -14.12 -17.16
N ALA A 111 12.68 -13.27 -16.96
CA ALA A 111 13.76 -13.51 -16.01
C ALA A 111 13.23 -13.59 -14.57
N TYR A 112 12.36 -12.64 -14.18
CA TYR A 112 11.72 -12.65 -12.87
C TYR A 112 10.87 -13.91 -12.64
N TYR A 113 10.06 -14.29 -13.63
CA TYR A 113 9.25 -15.51 -13.59
C TYR A 113 10.13 -16.74 -13.37
N THR A 114 11.22 -16.88 -14.13
CA THR A 114 12.14 -18.03 -14.03
C THR A 114 12.81 -18.11 -12.66
N GLN A 115 13.24 -16.96 -12.13
CA GLN A 115 13.88 -16.87 -10.81
C GLN A 115 12.90 -17.14 -9.65
N ASN A 116 11.62 -16.88 -9.87
CA ASN A 116 10.57 -16.97 -8.85
C ASN A 116 9.49 -18.00 -9.19
N ASN A 117 9.77 -18.99 -10.02
CA ASN A 117 8.81 -19.96 -10.54
C ASN A 117 7.99 -20.65 -9.44
N ALA A 118 8.60 -20.92 -8.29
CA ALA A 118 7.91 -21.51 -7.14
C ALA A 118 6.70 -20.68 -6.65
N LYS A 119 6.72 -19.35 -6.82
CA LYS A 119 5.59 -18.47 -6.48
C LYS A 119 4.40 -18.61 -7.42
N TYR A 120 4.65 -19.13 -8.63
CA TYR A 120 3.66 -19.29 -9.71
C TYR A 120 3.18 -20.73 -9.84
N ARG A 121 3.36 -21.52 -8.78
CA ARG A 121 2.77 -22.82 -8.64
C ARG A 121 1.41 -22.71 -7.98
N GLU A 122 0.42 -23.38 -8.53
CA GLU A 122 -0.92 -23.45 -7.97
C GLU A 122 -1.25 -24.92 -7.63
N ALA A 123 -1.71 -25.14 -6.42
CA ALA A 123 -2.12 -26.47 -5.97
C ALA A 123 -3.62 -26.46 -5.62
N THR A 124 -4.35 -27.45 -6.13
CA THR A 124 -5.70 -27.73 -5.65
C THR A 124 -5.58 -28.56 -4.38
N LEU A 125 -6.11 -28.01 -3.29
CA LEU A 125 -5.93 -28.60 -1.95
C LEU A 125 -7.25 -29.07 -1.37
N GLN A 126 -7.14 -30.17 -0.65
CA GLN A 126 -8.12 -30.60 0.36
C GLN A 126 -7.48 -30.46 1.74
N ARG A 127 -8.30 -30.23 2.76
CA ARG A 127 -7.84 -30.08 4.15
C ARG A 127 -8.76 -30.83 5.11
N VAL A 128 -8.16 -31.54 6.05
CA VAL A 128 -8.81 -32.07 7.24
C VAL A 128 -8.30 -31.29 8.45
N ILE A 129 -9.21 -30.82 9.28
CA ILE A 129 -8.97 -30.07 10.51
C ILE A 129 -9.28 -30.99 11.69
N VAL A 130 -8.31 -31.18 12.57
CA VAL A 130 -8.53 -31.86 13.85
C VAL A 130 -8.53 -30.79 14.94
N PRO A 131 -9.68 -30.36 15.45
CA PRO A 131 -9.73 -29.29 16.45
C PRO A 131 -8.97 -29.70 17.71
N ARG A 132 -8.24 -28.74 18.30
CA ARG A 132 -7.68 -28.96 19.63
C ARG A 132 -8.79 -28.93 20.68
N ILE A 133 -8.73 -29.87 21.61
CA ILE A 133 -9.56 -29.81 22.79
C ILE A 133 -8.94 -28.81 23.74
N PRO A 134 -9.62 -27.69 24.06
CA PRO A 134 -9.05 -26.62 24.87
C PRO A 134 -8.72 -27.08 26.30
N ASP A 135 -7.79 -26.37 26.94
CA ASP A 135 -7.51 -26.55 28.37
C ASP A 135 -8.75 -26.18 29.18
N GLY A 136 -9.40 -27.15 29.71
CA GLY A 136 -10.55 -27.01 30.60
C GLY A 136 -10.27 -27.57 31.98
N ALA A 137 -11.17 -27.34 32.94
CA ALA A 137 -11.05 -27.86 34.28
C ALA A 137 -11.21 -29.39 34.39
N ASP A 138 -11.39 -30.06 33.24
CA ASP A 138 -11.61 -31.50 33.19
C ASP A 138 -10.27 -32.25 33.10
N LYS A 139 -9.98 -33.06 34.10
CA LYS A 139 -8.80 -33.91 34.20
C LYS A 139 -8.75 -35.04 33.15
N THR A 140 -9.78 -35.20 32.34
CA THR A 140 -9.92 -36.24 31.30
C THR A 140 -9.42 -35.77 29.92
N ARG A 141 -9.02 -34.52 29.80
CA ARG A 141 -8.51 -34.00 28.51
C ARG A 141 -7.25 -34.76 28.07
N PRO A 142 -7.19 -35.26 26.83
CA PRO A 142 -5.97 -35.84 26.29
C PRO A 142 -4.81 -34.81 26.28
N SER A 143 -3.62 -35.28 26.53
CA SER A 143 -2.41 -34.43 26.40
C SER A 143 -2.22 -33.92 24.97
N ASP A 144 -1.48 -32.84 24.78
CA ASP A 144 -1.14 -32.35 23.43
C ASP A 144 -0.43 -33.41 22.58
N ALA A 145 0.37 -34.27 23.22
CA ALA A 145 1.02 -35.38 22.54
C ALA A 145 -0.01 -36.44 22.06
N ASP A 146 -1.02 -36.74 22.88
CA ASP A 146 -2.09 -37.67 22.50
C ASP A 146 -2.99 -37.10 21.39
N GLN A 147 -3.26 -35.79 21.43
CA GLN A 147 -4.02 -35.10 20.37
C GLN A 147 -3.25 -35.09 19.05
N MET A 148 -1.93 -34.83 19.08
CA MET A 148 -1.06 -34.91 17.91
C MET A 148 -1.02 -36.34 17.36
N ALA A 149 -0.91 -37.37 18.24
CA ALA A 149 -0.94 -38.75 17.82
C ALA A 149 -2.30 -39.14 17.19
N ALA A 150 -3.40 -38.57 17.66
CA ALA A 150 -4.71 -38.76 17.05
C ALA A 150 -4.79 -38.12 15.65
N ALA A 151 -4.23 -36.91 15.49
CA ALA A 151 -4.16 -36.25 14.18
C ALA A 151 -3.28 -37.05 13.21
N GLU A 152 -2.15 -37.61 13.66
CA GLU A 152 -1.31 -38.45 12.83
C GLU A 152 -2.01 -39.77 12.42
N LYS A 153 -2.84 -40.36 13.29
CA LYS A 153 -3.68 -41.53 12.90
C LYS A 153 -4.68 -41.15 11.78
N ILE A 154 -5.27 -39.97 11.85
CA ILE A 154 -6.16 -39.47 10.78
C ILE A 154 -5.35 -39.29 9.49
N ARG A 155 -4.16 -38.75 9.57
CA ARG A 155 -3.26 -38.60 8.43
C ARG A 155 -2.95 -39.96 7.77
N GLN A 156 -2.62 -40.99 8.56
CA GLN A 156 -2.32 -42.32 8.03
C GLN A 156 -3.53 -42.95 7.33
N LYS A 157 -4.74 -42.78 7.88
CA LYS A 157 -5.97 -43.24 7.25
C LYS A 157 -6.21 -42.53 5.90
N TRP A 158 -5.91 -41.23 5.83
CA TRP A 158 -6.04 -40.50 4.58
C TRP A 158 -5.01 -40.93 3.52
N ILE A 159 -3.79 -41.22 3.93
CA ILE A 159 -2.77 -41.84 3.06
C ILE A 159 -3.24 -43.21 2.55
N ALA A 160 -3.92 -43.99 3.40
CA ALA A 160 -4.49 -45.28 3.02
C ALA A 160 -5.74 -45.17 2.11
N GLY A 161 -6.22 -43.94 1.82
CA GLY A 161 -7.31 -43.67 0.87
C GLY A 161 -8.68 -43.53 1.51
N GLU A 162 -8.79 -43.38 2.83
CA GLU A 162 -10.06 -43.11 3.49
C GLU A 162 -10.61 -41.72 3.05
N ASP A 163 -11.91 -41.64 2.91
CA ASP A 163 -12.62 -40.44 2.46
C ASP A 163 -12.40 -39.27 3.42
N PRO A 164 -11.93 -38.09 2.92
CA PRO A 164 -11.58 -36.95 3.76
C PRO A 164 -12.78 -36.35 4.51
N ALA A 165 -14.02 -36.42 3.97
CA ALA A 165 -15.21 -35.93 4.66
C ALA A 165 -15.55 -36.82 5.84
N LYS A 166 -15.37 -38.15 5.72
CA LYS A 166 -15.53 -39.08 6.84
C LYS A 166 -14.46 -38.82 7.91
N LEU A 167 -13.19 -38.60 7.49
CA LEU A 167 -12.11 -38.27 8.42
C LEU A 167 -12.36 -36.97 9.17
N GLN A 168 -12.87 -35.96 8.48
CA GLN A 168 -13.25 -34.68 9.09
C GLN A 168 -14.39 -34.84 10.08
N GLY A 169 -15.42 -35.63 9.74
CA GLY A 169 -16.52 -35.95 10.64
C GLY A 169 -16.02 -36.64 11.92
N ALA A 170 -15.18 -37.66 11.77
CA ALA A 170 -14.59 -38.40 12.90
C ALA A 170 -13.69 -37.48 13.77
N ALA A 171 -12.96 -36.56 13.16
CA ALA A 171 -12.16 -35.58 13.90
C ALA A 171 -12.99 -34.62 14.73
N TYR A 172 -14.11 -34.15 14.21
CA TYR A 172 -15.05 -33.29 14.93
C TYR A 172 -15.75 -34.02 16.06
N GLU A 173 -16.23 -35.25 15.81
CA GLU A 173 -16.84 -36.09 16.83
C GLU A 173 -15.90 -36.36 18.01
N ALA A 174 -14.64 -36.71 17.69
CA ALA A 174 -13.62 -36.95 18.72
C ALA A 174 -13.25 -35.69 19.53
N ALA A 175 -13.41 -34.51 18.95
CA ALA A 175 -13.21 -33.23 19.64
C ALA A 175 -14.49 -32.68 20.34
N GLY A 176 -15.60 -33.42 20.29
CA GLY A 176 -16.88 -32.98 20.88
C GLY A 176 -17.54 -31.83 20.11
N VAL A 177 -17.18 -31.60 18.88
CA VAL A 177 -17.80 -30.57 18.02
C VAL A 177 -19.11 -31.13 17.46
N THR A 178 -20.25 -30.66 17.98
CA THR A 178 -21.57 -31.05 17.53
C THR A 178 -22.18 -30.04 16.59
N GLY A 179 -22.97 -30.51 15.61
CA GLY A 179 -23.72 -29.62 14.71
C GLY A 179 -22.90 -29.02 13.56
N ALA A 180 -21.70 -29.50 13.31
CA ALA A 180 -20.82 -29.00 12.25
C ALA A 180 -21.28 -29.26 10.81
N GLY A 181 -22.42 -29.95 10.62
CA GLY A 181 -22.94 -30.30 9.28
C GLY A 181 -21.99 -31.21 8.49
N ASN A 182 -22.14 -31.20 7.17
CA ASN A 182 -21.21 -31.92 6.30
C ASN A 182 -20.00 -31.02 6.03
N PRO A 183 -18.82 -31.30 6.60
CA PRO A 183 -17.68 -30.38 6.54
C PRO A 183 -17.13 -30.32 5.13
N GLU A 184 -16.98 -29.10 4.61
CA GLU A 184 -16.30 -28.88 3.35
C GLU A 184 -14.79 -29.07 3.52
N VAL A 185 -14.26 -30.11 2.90
CA VAL A 185 -12.83 -30.41 2.93
C VAL A 185 -12.07 -29.81 1.76
N SER A 186 -12.76 -29.37 0.71
CA SER A 186 -12.15 -28.75 -0.46
C SER A 186 -11.77 -27.29 -0.18
N LEU A 187 -10.51 -26.94 -0.42
CA LEU A 187 -10.07 -25.56 -0.41
C LEU A 187 -10.02 -24.94 -1.83
N GLY A 188 -10.16 -25.77 -2.86
CA GLY A 188 -9.94 -25.33 -4.24
C GLY A 188 -8.46 -24.99 -4.52
N ALA A 189 -8.25 -24.24 -5.59
CA ALA A 189 -6.92 -23.82 -6.01
C ALA A 189 -6.33 -22.76 -5.05
N ARG A 190 -5.08 -22.96 -4.67
CA ARG A 190 -4.33 -22.07 -3.76
C ARG A 190 -2.92 -21.88 -4.29
N ARG A 191 -2.32 -20.73 -3.98
CA ARG A 191 -0.94 -20.36 -4.34
C ARG A 191 -0.09 -20.15 -3.08
N PRO A 192 1.23 -20.29 -3.18
CA PRO A 192 2.14 -19.89 -2.11
C PRO A 192 1.83 -18.47 -1.59
N GLY A 193 1.90 -18.28 -0.28
CA GLY A 193 1.50 -17.05 0.40
C GLY A 193 0.02 -16.99 0.80
N SER A 194 -0.79 -18.01 0.46
CA SER A 194 -2.22 -18.05 0.82
C SER A 194 -2.51 -18.83 2.11
N LEU A 195 -1.53 -19.50 2.65
CA LEU A 195 -1.62 -20.26 3.90
C LEU A 195 -0.71 -19.64 4.98
N PRO A 196 -0.93 -19.95 6.26
CA PRO A 196 0.01 -19.58 7.31
C PRO A 196 1.42 -20.12 7.04
N VAL A 197 2.45 -19.36 7.45
CA VAL A 197 3.87 -19.65 7.12
C VAL A 197 4.27 -21.08 7.48
N ASN A 198 3.82 -21.61 8.63
CA ASN A 198 4.10 -22.98 9.06
C ASN A 198 3.42 -24.06 8.21
N GLN A 199 2.45 -23.70 7.36
CA GLN A 199 1.70 -24.60 6.47
C GLN A 199 2.12 -24.46 5.01
N GLU A 200 2.89 -23.43 4.65
CA GLU A 200 3.40 -23.17 3.30
C GLU A 200 4.15 -24.35 2.65
N PRO A 201 4.86 -25.24 3.40
CA PRO A 201 5.52 -26.38 2.79
C PRO A 201 4.59 -27.33 2.03
N VAL A 202 3.27 -27.24 2.22
CA VAL A 202 2.30 -28.02 1.43
C VAL A 202 2.45 -27.79 -0.07
N PHE A 203 2.86 -26.59 -0.48
CA PHE A 203 3.05 -26.26 -1.90
C PHE A 203 4.26 -26.93 -2.53
N GLN A 204 5.13 -27.60 -1.77
CA GLN A 204 6.24 -28.39 -2.29
C GLN A 204 5.87 -29.84 -2.57
N LEU A 205 4.69 -30.28 -2.09
CA LEU A 205 4.21 -31.63 -2.28
C LEU A 205 3.75 -31.88 -3.72
N LYS A 206 3.79 -33.15 -4.13
CA LYS A 206 3.30 -33.60 -5.44
C LYS A 206 1.79 -33.88 -5.37
N ALA A 207 1.16 -33.92 -6.53
CA ALA A 207 -0.22 -34.37 -6.65
C ALA A 207 -0.39 -35.79 -6.04
N GLY A 208 -1.42 -35.97 -5.25
CA GLY A 208 -1.73 -37.19 -4.50
C GLY A 208 -1.11 -37.26 -3.11
N GLU A 209 -0.08 -36.47 -2.80
CA GLU A 209 0.61 -36.51 -1.50
C GLU A 209 -0.20 -35.86 -0.39
N VAL A 210 -0.09 -36.43 0.81
CA VAL A 210 -0.68 -35.93 2.06
C VAL A 210 0.43 -35.30 2.91
N SER A 211 0.21 -34.08 3.37
CA SER A 211 1.18 -33.32 4.17
C SER A 211 1.49 -33.97 5.51
N PRO A 212 2.57 -33.59 6.17
CA PRO A 212 2.69 -33.73 7.62
C PRO A 212 1.53 -33.05 8.35
N VAL A 213 1.36 -33.34 9.63
CA VAL A 213 0.44 -32.64 10.50
C VAL A 213 1.03 -31.26 10.83
N TYR A 214 0.35 -30.21 10.48
CA TYR A 214 0.69 -28.85 10.92
C TYR A 214 -0.17 -28.48 12.14
N ALA A 215 0.40 -27.81 13.11
CA ALA A 215 -0.28 -27.46 14.34
C ALA A 215 -0.23 -25.94 14.57
N ASP A 216 -1.34 -25.42 15.10
CA ASP A 216 -1.40 -24.11 15.74
C ASP A 216 -2.11 -24.18 17.09
N GLN A 217 -2.48 -23.04 17.66
CA GLN A 217 -3.17 -23.01 18.96
C GLN A 217 -4.59 -23.56 18.91
N ALA A 218 -5.25 -23.53 17.75
CA ALA A 218 -6.67 -23.89 17.59
C ALA A 218 -6.87 -25.32 17.10
N ALA A 219 -5.99 -25.84 16.24
CA ALA A 219 -6.20 -27.10 15.56
C ALA A 219 -4.90 -27.73 15.01
N PHE A 220 -5.04 -28.94 14.53
CA PHE A 220 -4.09 -29.64 13.67
C PHE A 220 -4.68 -29.66 12.26
N TYR A 221 -3.82 -29.41 11.26
CA TYR A 221 -4.20 -29.31 9.87
C TYR A 221 -3.43 -30.33 9.04
N ILE A 222 -4.16 -31.06 8.23
CA ILE A 222 -3.61 -32.07 7.32
C ILE A 222 -4.13 -31.69 5.93
N TYR A 223 -3.22 -31.63 4.96
CA TYR A 223 -3.55 -31.26 3.58
C TYR A 223 -3.29 -32.45 2.64
N LYS A 224 -4.07 -32.53 1.57
CA LYS A 224 -3.77 -33.35 0.41
C LYS A 224 -3.74 -32.49 -0.83
N VAL A 225 -2.66 -32.63 -1.60
CA VAL A 225 -2.55 -32.00 -2.91
C VAL A 225 -3.31 -32.85 -3.92
N VAL A 226 -4.41 -32.32 -4.46
CA VAL A 226 -5.21 -33.01 -5.47
C VAL A 226 -4.55 -32.92 -6.85
N SER A 227 -4.14 -31.71 -7.20
CA SER A 227 -3.45 -31.42 -8.46
C SER A 227 -2.49 -30.26 -8.29
N VAL A 228 -1.52 -30.17 -9.18
CA VAL A 228 -0.56 -29.06 -9.24
C VAL A 228 -0.54 -28.55 -10.67
N ARG A 229 -0.54 -27.22 -10.81
CA ARG A 229 -0.40 -26.52 -12.06
C ARG A 229 0.70 -25.48 -11.95
N GLU A 230 1.56 -25.38 -12.92
CA GLU A 230 2.42 -24.22 -13.10
C GLU A 230 1.63 -23.17 -13.87
N ILE A 231 1.55 -21.96 -13.32
CA ILE A 231 0.84 -20.85 -13.95
C ILE A 231 1.79 -20.29 -15.01
N PRO A 232 1.41 -20.32 -16.31
CA PRO A 232 2.27 -19.81 -17.35
C PRO A 232 2.51 -18.31 -17.20
N VAL A 233 3.67 -17.83 -17.65
CA VAL A 233 4.04 -16.42 -17.58
C VAL A 233 2.99 -15.50 -18.19
N SER A 234 2.31 -15.95 -19.24
CA SER A 234 1.24 -15.19 -19.92
C SER A 234 0.05 -14.86 -19.02
N GLU A 235 -0.23 -15.68 -18.00
CA GLU A 235 -1.31 -15.43 -17.04
C GLU A 235 -0.89 -14.49 -15.89
N VAL A 236 0.41 -14.27 -15.70
CA VAL A 236 0.96 -13.51 -14.56
C VAL A 236 1.88 -12.35 -14.99
N SER A 237 2.04 -12.12 -16.29
CA SER A 237 2.90 -11.07 -16.85
C SER A 237 2.58 -9.69 -16.27
N ASP A 238 1.31 -9.32 -16.19
CA ASP A 238 0.88 -8.03 -15.66
C ASP A 238 1.17 -7.90 -14.16
N GLN A 239 0.98 -8.98 -13.40
CA GLN A 239 1.32 -9.02 -11.99
C GLN A 239 2.83 -8.87 -11.77
N ILE A 240 3.63 -9.56 -12.58
CA ILE A 240 5.10 -9.50 -12.54
C ILE A 240 5.56 -8.09 -12.93
N SER A 241 5.01 -7.51 -13.98
CA SER A 241 5.34 -6.16 -14.44
C SER A 241 5.10 -5.12 -13.34
N LYS A 242 3.95 -5.17 -12.66
CA LYS A 242 3.67 -4.29 -11.51
C LYS A 242 4.65 -4.50 -10.36
N THR A 243 5.00 -5.74 -10.07
CA THR A 243 5.98 -6.07 -9.02
C THR A 243 7.35 -5.51 -9.35
N LEU A 244 7.82 -5.72 -10.59
CA LEU A 244 9.11 -5.21 -11.07
C LEU A 244 9.14 -3.68 -11.06
N GLN A 245 8.08 -3.03 -11.54
CA GLN A 245 7.94 -1.57 -11.50
C GLN A 245 8.11 -1.03 -10.08
N GLN A 246 7.38 -1.62 -9.12
CA GLN A 246 7.44 -1.20 -7.72
C GLN A 246 8.82 -1.43 -7.11
N GLN A 247 9.42 -2.60 -7.33
CA GLN A 247 10.74 -2.94 -6.80
C GLN A 247 11.83 -2.04 -7.37
N GLN A 248 11.88 -1.87 -8.69
CA GLN A 248 12.90 -1.05 -9.34
C GLN A 248 12.80 0.42 -8.90
N LEU A 249 11.57 0.95 -8.78
CA LEU A 249 11.35 2.29 -8.26
C LEU A 249 11.81 2.41 -6.80
N GLN A 250 11.39 1.48 -5.95
CA GLN A 250 11.76 1.48 -4.54
C GLN A 250 13.28 1.38 -4.36
N ASP A 251 13.93 0.44 -5.02
CA ASP A 251 15.39 0.24 -4.93
C ASP A 251 16.14 1.50 -5.38
N LYS A 252 15.66 2.14 -6.46
CA LYS A 252 16.27 3.38 -6.95
C LYS A 252 16.14 4.54 -5.99
N LEU A 253 14.93 4.76 -5.45
CA LEU A 253 14.67 5.85 -4.49
C LEU A 253 15.40 5.60 -3.17
N GLU A 254 15.46 4.36 -2.72
CA GLU A 254 16.22 3.97 -1.54
C GLU A 254 17.72 4.17 -1.74
N GLY A 255 18.25 3.81 -2.93
CA GLY A 255 19.64 4.08 -3.30
C GLY A 255 19.98 5.57 -3.28
N ILE A 256 19.09 6.43 -3.77
CA ILE A 256 19.25 7.89 -3.70
C ILE A 256 19.19 8.34 -2.23
N GLY A 257 18.21 7.88 -1.46
CA GLY A 257 18.07 8.26 -0.04
C GLY A 257 19.27 7.84 0.82
N LYS A 258 19.92 6.72 0.49
CA LYS A 258 21.12 6.22 1.20
C LYS A 258 22.42 6.92 0.77
N SER A 259 22.42 7.70 -0.30
CA SER A 259 23.61 8.41 -0.77
C SER A 259 24.10 9.48 0.21
N ALA A 260 23.21 10.00 1.06
CA ALA A 260 23.53 10.90 2.15
C ALA A 260 22.60 10.65 3.33
N THR A 261 23.17 10.44 4.51
CA THR A 261 22.39 10.31 5.76
C THR A 261 22.41 11.65 6.49
N PRO A 262 21.26 12.27 6.75
CA PRO A 262 21.21 13.50 7.52
C PRO A 262 21.66 13.23 8.97
N VAL A 263 22.64 13.99 9.43
CA VAL A 263 23.08 13.98 10.84
C VAL A 263 22.41 15.16 11.53
N LEU A 264 21.52 14.88 12.46
CA LEU A 264 20.81 15.89 13.23
C LEU A 264 21.64 16.31 14.44
N ASN A 265 21.57 17.59 14.79
CA ASN A 265 22.23 18.10 15.99
C ASN A 265 21.32 17.91 17.22
N ASP A 266 21.65 16.94 18.07
CA ASP A 266 20.85 16.60 19.26
C ASP A 266 20.75 17.76 20.27
N ALA A 267 21.69 18.70 20.27
CA ALA A 267 21.62 19.88 21.13
C ALA A 267 20.49 20.85 20.70
N TYR A 268 20.11 20.80 19.41
CA TYR A 268 19.04 21.62 18.85
C TYR A 268 17.69 20.87 18.79
N PHE A 269 17.71 19.63 18.30
CA PHE A 269 16.47 18.83 18.10
C PHE A 269 16.08 17.99 19.32
N GLY A 270 16.96 17.86 20.32
CA GLY A 270 16.83 16.87 21.38
C GLY A 270 17.26 15.47 20.92
N PRO A 271 17.40 14.52 21.87
CA PRO A 271 17.80 13.15 21.53
C PRO A 271 16.77 12.47 20.64
N ALA A 272 17.23 11.60 19.75
CA ALA A 272 16.37 10.82 18.87
C ALA A 272 15.30 10.05 19.69
N PRO A 273 14.03 10.03 19.26
CA PRO A 273 13.00 9.24 19.93
C PRO A 273 13.41 7.77 19.94
N GLY A 274 13.34 7.13 21.11
CA GLY A 274 13.63 5.72 21.26
C GLY A 274 12.71 4.85 20.37
N PRO A 275 13.10 3.59 20.06
CA PRO A 275 12.38 2.72 19.15
C PRO A 275 10.91 2.43 19.51
N ASN A 276 10.49 2.76 20.74
CA ASN A 276 9.11 2.60 21.24
C ASN A 276 8.38 3.94 21.43
N ALA A 277 8.89 5.06 20.91
CA ALA A 277 8.19 6.33 20.97
C ALA A 277 6.98 6.33 20.03
N PRO A 278 5.79 6.79 20.47
CA PRO A 278 4.64 6.92 19.58
C PRO A 278 4.97 7.92 18.45
N PRO A 279 4.44 7.70 17.22
CA PRO A 279 4.73 8.58 16.08
C PRO A 279 4.40 10.04 16.43
N ALA A 280 5.29 10.95 16.04
CA ALA A 280 5.15 12.38 16.24
C ALA A 280 3.87 12.90 15.55
N GLY A 281 2.79 13.03 16.28
CA GLY A 281 1.45 13.40 15.79
C GLY A 281 0.34 13.01 16.75
N SER A 282 0.60 12.09 17.69
CA SER A 282 -0.38 11.61 18.67
C SER A 282 -0.30 12.33 20.06
N ARG A 283 0.22 13.55 20.11
CA ARG A 283 0.07 14.34 21.35
C ARG A 283 -1.38 14.83 21.43
N PRO A 284 -2.11 14.49 22.55
CA PRO A 284 -3.39 15.12 22.83
C PRO A 284 -3.15 16.62 22.97
N GLY A 285 -3.96 17.43 22.28
CA GLY A 285 -3.89 18.86 22.15
C GLY A 285 -3.23 19.62 23.29
N ALA A 286 -2.12 20.28 22.99
CA ALA A 286 -1.73 21.48 23.70
C ALA A 286 -2.80 22.53 23.35
N GLY A 287 -3.49 23.02 24.39
CA GLY A 287 -4.65 23.90 24.28
C GLY A 287 -4.44 25.05 23.31
N GLY A 288 -5.40 25.25 22.42
CA GLY A 288 -5.48 26.46 21.59
C GLY A 288 -5.50 27.73 22.47
N PRO A 289 -5.08 28.86 21.91
CA PRO A 289 -5.05 30.12 22.64
C PRO A 289 -6.44 30.43 23.19
N ALA A 290 -6.49 30.78 24.49
CA ALA A 290 -7.70 31.17 25.18
C ALA A 290 -8.43 32.29 24.42
N GLN A 291 -9.70 32.08 24.10
CA GLN A 291 -10.58 33.16 23.60
C GLN A 291 -10.65 34.27 24.66
N PRO A 292 -10.55 35.54 24.29
CA PRO A 292 -10.77 36.62 25.22
C PRO A 292 -12.21 36.62 25.69
N GLY A 293 -12.40 36.54 26.99
CA GLY A 293 -13.68 36.55 27.67
C GLY A 293 -14.44 37.84 27.40
N ASN A 294 -15.77 37.70 27.13
CA ASN A 294 -16.71 38.79 27.13
C ASN A 294 -16.71 39.55 28.46
N PRO A 295 -16.76 40.89 28.47
CA PRO A 295 -16.95 41.66 29.68
C PRO A 295 -18.35 41.48 30.27
N PRO A 296 -18.53 41.53 31.60
CA PRO A 296 -19.83 41.41 32.21
C PRO A 296 -20.69 42.67 31.98
N LYS A 297 -22.01 42.43 31.89
CA LYS A 297 -23.03 43.49 31.78
C LYS A 297 -23.10 44.34 33.02
#